data_599732d511248ccfb569efa9a7036b91
#
_entry.id   599732d511248ccfb569efa9a7036b91
#
_cell.length_a   1.000
_cell.length_b   1.000
_cell.length_c   1.000
_cell.angle_alpha   90.00
_cell.angle_beta   90.00
_cell.angle_gamma   90.00
#
_symmetry.space_group_name_H-M   'P 1'
#
loop_
_entity.id
_entity.type
_entity.pdbx_description
1 polymer ?
#
loop_
_entity_poly.entity_id
_entity_poly.type
_entity_poly.pdbx_seq_one_letter_code
_entity_poly.pdbx_strand_id
1 'polypeptide(L)'
;MATLILLNKTELPKGTPSEALVAVWDKGSVPDGQISIPVELNERLLPIRDDLAAWTYETGCARINGKLLEEHLRAGDNLSMWWCSTLVEKHPKVTHNLFPALKLRALELLLDEKGVTRLELC
;
A
#
# COMPACT_ATOMS: atom_id res chain seq x y z
N MET A 1 -6.29 20.97 -12.15
CA MET A 1 -5.25 20.01 -11.72
C MET A 1 -5.56 19.61 -10.30
N ALA A 2 -5.90 18.35 -10.06
CA ALA A 2 -6.28 17.91 -8.73
C ALA A 2 -5.03 17.67 -7.86
N THR A 3 -4.99 18.28 -6.68
CA THR A 3 -3.93 18.14 -5.71
C THR A 3 -4.46 17.39 -4.49
N LEU A 4 -3.71 16.40 -3.99
CA LEU A 4 -3.98 15.75 -2.72
C LEU A 4 -2.86 16.06 -1.73
N ILE A 5 -3.24 16.46 -0.53
CA ILE A 5 -2.34 16.71 0.60
C ILE A 5 -2.49 15.54 1.56
N LEU A 6 -1.42 14.78 1.76
CA LEU A 6 -1.37 13.67 2.69
C LEU A 6 -0.78 14.13 4.02
N LEU A 7 -1.57 13.98 5.07
CA LEU A 7 -1.21 14.39 6.43
C LEU A 7 -0.94 13.19 7.32
N ASN A 8 0.02 13.31 8.20
CA ASN A 8 0.19 12.37 9.32
C ASN A 8 -0.68 12.74 10.53
N LYS A 9 -1.17 13.98 10.59
CA LYS A 9 -2.06 14.52 11.63
C LYS A 9 -3.31 15.11 10.98
N THR A 10 -4.38 15.33 11.76
CA THR A 10 -5.63 15.90 11.27
C THR A 10 -5.59 17.44 11.11
N GLU A 11 -4.54 18.09 11.58
CA GLU A 11 -4.39 19.55 11.49
C GLU A 11 -3.88 19.94 10.11
N LEU A 12 -4.60 20.84 9.47
CA LEU A 12 -4.25 21.36 8.15
C LEU A 12 -3.08 22.35 8.25
N PRO A 13 -2.10 22.27 7.34
CA PRO A 13 -1.07 23.30 7.22
C PRO A 13 -1.68 24.67 6.89
N LYS A 14 -1.07 25.73 7.39
CA LYS A 14 -1.49 27.10 7.04
C LYS A 14 -1.27 27.33 5.54
N GLY A 15 -2.30 27.82 4.87
CA GLY A 15 -2.25 28.09 3.42
C GLY A 15 -2.68 26.92 2.54
N THR A 16 -3.27 25.87 3.10
CA THR A 16 -3.87 24.78 2.32
C THR A 16 -4.91 25.34 1.32
N PRO A 17 -4.78 25.04 0.02
CA PRO A 17 -5.78 25.46 -0.96
C PRO A 17 -7.15 24.87 -0.65
N SER A 18 -8.21 25.67 -0.77
CA SER A 18 -9.58 25.22 -0.51
C SER A 18 -10.08 24.10 -1.44
N GLU A 19 -9.46 23.96 -2.60
CA GLU A 19 -9.80 22.96 -3.61
C GLU A 19 -8.98 21.68 -3.48
N ALA A 20 -7.96 21.63 -2.58
CA ALA A 20 -7.14 20.46 -2.39
C ALA A 20 -7.90 19.36 -1.65
N LEU A 21 -7.79 18.14 -2.13
CA LEU A 21 -8.21 16.95 -1.38
C LEU A 21 -7.23 16.75 -0.21
N VAL A 22 -7.76 16.43 0.95
CA VAL A 22 -6.95 16.19 2.15
C VAL A 22 -7.15 14.77 2.62
N ALA A 23 -6.08 14.02 2.73
CA ALA A 23 -6.10 12.65 3.26
C ALA A 23 -5.21 12.52 4.49
N VAL A 24 -5.62 11.67 5.44
CA VAL A 24 -4.92 11.43 6.70
C VAL A 24 -4.45 9.98 6.74
N TRP A 25 -3.14 9.80 6.99
CA TRP A 25 -2.47 8.50 6.87
C TRP A 25 -2.84 7.48 7.96
N ASP A 26 -2.89 7.92 9.23
CA ASP A 26 -2.97 7.00 10.37
C ASP A 26 -4.23 7.15 11.24
N LYS A 27 -5.22 7.94 10.83
CA LYS A 27 -6.43 8.17 11.62
C LYS A 27 -7.66 7.54 10.96
N GLY A 28 -8.35 6.68 11.69
CA GLY A 28 -9.62 6.10 11.25
C GLY A 28 -10.80 7.06 11.35
N SER A 29 -10.73 8.04 12.25
CA SER A 29 -11.72 9.13 12.37
C SER A 29 -11.07 10.45 12.03
N VAL A 30 -11.63 11.15 11.07
CA VAL A 30 -11.13 12.43 10.55
C VAL A 30 -12.28 13.45 10.48
N PRO A 31 -11.98 14.75 10.49
CA PRO A 31 -12.97 15.80 10.27
C PRO A 31 -13.70 15.67 8.93
N ASP A 32 -14.90 16.25 8.85
CA ASP A 32 -15.67 16.30 7.62
C ASP A 32 -14.86 16.94 6.48
N GLY A 33 -14.94 16.32 5.32
CA GLY A 33 -14.20 16.76 4.14
C GLY A 33 -12.77 16.23 4.03
N GLN A 34 -12.26 15.54 5.04
CA GLN A 34 -10.99 14.81 4.96
C GLN A 34 -11.21 13.32 4.65
N ILE A 35 -10.23 12.70 4.02
CA ILE A 35 -10.24 11.29 3.65
C ILE A 35 -9.37 10.53 4.64
N SER A 36 -9.88 9.44 5.21
CA SER A 36 -9.11 8.54 6.06
C SER A 36 -8.52 7.40 5.22
N ILE A 37 -7.20 7.29 5.12
CA ILE A 37 -6.56 6.18 4.40
C ILE A 37 -6.87 4.81 5.04
N PRO A 38 -6.92 4.64 6.37
CA PRO A 38 -7.39 3.39 6.98
C PRO A 38 -8.82 3.00 6.59
N VAL A 39 -9.73 3.96 6.45
CA VAL A 39 -11.11 3.69 6.00
C VAL A 39 -11.13 3.29 4.53
N GLU A 40 -10.41 4.02 3.67
CA GLU A 40 -10.25 3.67 2.25
C GLU A 40 -9.67 2.27 2.07
N LEU A 41 -8.67 1.91 2.88
CA LEU A 41 -8.11 0.55 2.87
C LEU A 41 -9.18 -0.49 3.25
N ASN A 42 -9.97 -0.24 4.29
CA ASN A 42 -11.00 -1.18 4.73
C ASN A 42 -12.08 -1.39 3.68
N GLU A 43 -12.50 -0.34 2.99
CA GLU A 43 -13.51 -0.41 1.93
C GLU A 43 -13.00 -1.17 0.69
N ARG A 44 -11.70 -1.10 0.42
CA ARG A 44 -11.02 -1.75 -0.72
C ARG A 44 -10.25 -3.03 -0.34
N LEU A 45 -10.50 -3.57 0.85
CA LEU A 45 -9.66 -4.64 1.41
C LEU A 45 -9.60 -5.89 0.53
N LEU A 46 -10.74 -6.33 -0.03
CA LEU A 46 -10.79 -7.56 -0.83
C LEU A 46 -9.97 -7.45 -2.13
N PRO A 47 -10.17 -6.44 -3.00
CA PRO A 47 -9.35 -6.30 -4.19
C PRO A 47 -7.88 -6.06 -3.89
N ILE A 48 -7.54 -5.28 -2.85
CA ILE A 48 -6.15 -5.05 -2.45
C ILE A 48 -5.49 -6.34 -1.95
N ARG A 49 -6.22 -7.18 -1.22
CA ARG A 49 -5.73 -8.50 -0.79
C ARG A 49 -5.43 -9.39 -1.99
N ASP A 50 -6.30 -9.39 -2.98
CA ASP A 50 -6.13 -10.22 -4.17
C ASP A 50 -4.97 -9.71 -5.04
N ASP A 51 -4.81 -8.41 -5.19
CA ASP A 51 -3.65 -7.77 -5.82
C ASP A 51 -2.34 -8.15 -5.12
N LEU A 52 -2.30 -8.11 -3.78
CA LEU A 52 -1.12 -8.50 -3.00
C LEU A 52 -0.77 -9.98 -3.20
N ALA A 53 -1.78 -10.85 -3.25
CA ALA A 53 -1.58 -12.27 -3.49
C ALA A 53 -1.00 -12.52 -4.89
N ALA A 54 -1.56 -11.88 -5.92
CA ALA A 54 -1.06 -11.96 -7.28
C ALA A 54 0.38 -11.43 -7.39
N TRP A 55 0.64 -10.25 -6.85
CA TRP A 55 1.98 -9.66 -6.84
C TRP A 55 3.02 -10.54 -6.14
N THR A 56 2.66 -11.15 -5.01
CA THR A 56 3.55 -12.06 -4.28
C THR A 56 3.91 -13.28 -5.13
N TYR A 57 2.91 -13.88 -5.80
CA TYR A 57 3.12 -15.01 -6.68
C TYR A 57 3.98 -14.65 -7.89
N GLU A 58 3.65 -13.57 -8.58
CA GLU A 58 4.37 -13.07 -9.75
C GLU A 58 5.83 -12.74 -9.43
N THR A 59 6.07 -12.15 -8.25
CA THR A 59 7.44 -11.85 -7.80
C THR A 59 8.25 -13.12 -7.59
N GLY A 60 7.68 -14.17 -6.98
CA GLY A 60 8.35 -15.47 -6.83
C GLY A 60 8.67 -16.13 -8.19
N CYS A 61 7.81 -15.93 -9.18
CA CYS A 61 7.96 -16.42 -10.55
C CYS A 61 8.82 -15.51 -11.44
N ALA A 62 9.28 -14.36 -10.96
CA ALA A 62 10.15 -13.46 -11.72
C ALA A 62 11.46 -14.15 -12.10
N ARG A 63 11.91 -13.97 -13.34
CA ARG A 63 13.16 -14.56 -13.81
C ARG A 63 14.34 -13.62 -13.61
N ILE A 64 15.35 -14.12 -12.92
CA ILE A 64 16.61 -13.42 -12.68
C ILE A 64 17.72 -14.32 -13.22
N ASN A 65 18.48 -13.82 -14.19
CA ASN A 65 19.54 -14.60 -14.84
C ASN A 65 19.07 -16.00 -15.34
N GLY A 66 17.85 -16.05 -15.89
CA GLY A 66 17.29 -17.26 -16.50
C GLY A 66 16.61 -18.24 -15.53
N LYS A 67 16.68 -18.02 -14.22
CA LYS A 67 16.02 -18.85 -13.19
C LYS A 67 14.93 -18.07 -12.48
N LEU A 68 13.93 -18.77 -11.96
CA LEU A 68 12.90 -18.16 -11.12
C LEU A 68 13.50 -17.68 -9.80
N LEU A 69 12.98 -16.57 -9.24
CA LEU A 69 13.41 -16.07 -7.95
C LEU A 69 13.30 -17.15 -6.86
N GLU A 70 12.20 -17.89 -6.85
CA GLU A 70 11.99 -19.00 -5.90
C GLU A 70 13.06 -20.12 -6.06
N GLU A 71 13.56 -20.35 -7.27
CA GLU A 71 14.64 -21.32 -7.51
C GLU A 71 15.99 -20.84 -6.98
N HIS A 72 16.27 -19.53 -7.07
CA HIS A 72 17.48 -18.95 -6.48
C HIS A 72 17.52 -19.09 -4.95
N LEU A 73 16.34 -19.10 -4.32
CA LEU A 73 16.19 -19.18 -2.86
C LEU A 73 15.97 -20.63 -2.37
N ARG A 74 16.19 -21.62 -3.23
CA ARG A 74 15.99 -23.03 -2.87
C ARG A 74 17.06 -23.50 -1.87
N ALA A 75 16.60 -24.06 -0.76
CA ALA A 75 17.42 -24.71 0.26
C ALA A 75 17.10 -26.21 0.26
N GLY A 76 18.03 -27.03 -0.25
CA GLY A 76 17.77 -28.45 -0.47
C GLY A 76 16.85 -28.72 -1.67
N ASP A 77 16.36 -29.95 -1.79
CA ASP A 77 15.70 -30.41 -3.01
C ASP A 77 14.25 -29.94 -3.15
N ASN A 78 13.55 -29.65 -2.04
CA ASN A 78 12.10 -29.45 -2.05
C ASN A 78 11.61 -28.17 -1.38
N LEU A 79 12.48 -27.33 -0.81
CA LEU A 79 12.08 -26.14 -0.10
C LEU A 79 12.73 -24.89 -0.68
N SER A 80 11.93 -23.92 -1.09
CA SER A 80 12.40 -22.57 -1.39
C SER A 80 12.20 -21.65 -0.19
N MET A 81 13.25 -20.95 0.22
CA MET A 81 13.19 -19.92 1.26
C MET A 81 12.28 -18.74 0.87
N TRP A 82 11.91 -18.65 -0.40
CA TRP A 82 10.87 -17.70 -0.83
C TRP A 82 9.58 -17.84 -0.01
N TRP A 83 9.12 -19.08 0.19
CA TRP A 83 7.89 -19.36 0.93
C TRP A 83 7.98 -19.09 2.43
N CYS A 84 9.20 -18.98 2.95
CA CYS A 84 9.49 -18.59 4.33
C CYS A 84 9.81 -17.09 4.46
N SER A 85 9.75 -16.33 3.37
CA SER A 85 10.07 -14.91 3.39
C SER A 85 8.92 -14.10 4.00
N THR A 86 9.25 -12.94 4.54
CA THR A 86 8.27 -12.00 5.07
C THR A 86 7.33 -11.43 4.01
N LEU A 87 7.70 -11.52 2.73
CA LEU A 87 6.85 -11.12 1.60
C LEU A 87 5.68 -12.08 1.40
N VAL A 88 5.89 -13.37 1.65
CA VAL A 88 4.85 -14.40 1.59
C VAL A 88 4.06 -14.45 2.89
N GLU A 89 4.71 -14.20 4.01
CA GLU A 89 4.07 -14.17 5.31
C GLU A 89 3.21 -12.91 5.48
N LYS A 90 1.90 -13.10 5.46
CA LYS A 90 0.92 -12.00 5.52
C LYS A 90 0.39 -11.77 6.93
N HIS A 91 1.18 -12.10 7.97
CA HIS A 91 0.74 -11.94 9.35
C HIS A 91 1.12 -10.55 9.89
N PRO A 92 0.15 -9.70 10.27
CA PRO A 92 0.41 -8.29 10.60
C PRO A 92 1.30 -8.08 11.84
N LYS A 93 1.39 -9.07 12.74
CA LYS A 93 2.27 -9.00 13.92
C LYS A 93 3.73 -9.33 13.60
N VAL A 94 3.99 -10.02 12.51
CA VAL A 94 5.34 -10.45 12.11
C VAL A 94 5.88 -9.56 11.00
N THR A 95 5.01 -9.14 10.08
CA THR A 95 5.39 -8.28 8.94
C THR A 95 4.98 -6.85 9.21
N HIS A 96 5.81 -6.07 9.89
CA HIS A 96 5.54 -4.66 10.22
C HIS A 96 5.26 -3.76 9.02
N ASN A 97 5.73 -4.14 7.84
CA ASN A 97 5.55 -3.36 6.61
C ASN A 97 4.27 -3.72 5.84
N LEU A 98 3.50 -4.71 6.26
CA LEU A 98 2.30 -5.15 5.54
C LEU A 98 1.23 -4.05 5.51
N PHE A 99 0.87 -3.48 6.65
CA PHE A 99 -0.14 -2.43 6.70
C PHE A 99 0.25 -1.16 5.95
N PRO A 100 1.48 -0.64 6.09
CA PRO A 100 1.94 0.46 5.24
C PRO A 100 1.85 0.16 3.75
N ALA A 101 2.21 -1.06 3.30
CA ALA A 101 2.10 -1.45 1.91
C ALA A 101 0.65 -1.49 1.41
N LEU A 102 -0.27 -2.03 2.21
CA LEU A 102 -1.70 -2.04 1.90
C LEU A 102 -2.29 -0.63 1.84
N LYS A 103 -1.90 0.27 2.74
CA LYS A 103 -2.30 1.69 2.73
C LYS A 103 -1.77 2.42 1.50
N LEU A 104 -0.52 2.15 1.10
CA LEU A 104 0.04 2.71 -0.13
C LEU A 104 -0.77 2.29 -1.35
N ARG A 105 -1.18 1.03 -1.42
CA ARG A 105 -2.03 0.55 -2.51
C ARG A 105 -3.42 1.21 -2.48
N ALA A 106 -4.02 1.38 -1.31
CA ALA A 106 -5.28 2.10 -1.17
C ALA A 106 -5.15 3.56 -1.60
N LEU A 107 -4.06 4.23 -1.22
CA LEU A 107 -3.76 5.60 -1.64
C LEU A 107 -3.58 5.68 -3.17
N GLU A 108 -2.84 4.77 -3.78
CA GLU A 108 -2.64 4.72 -5.22
C GLU A 108 -3.98 4.62 -5.97
N LEU A 109 -4.85 3.69 -5.56
CA LEU A 109 -6.18 3.54 -6.13
C LEU A 109 -7.04 4.80 -5.95
N LEU A 110 -6.94 5.46 -4.81
CA LEU A 110 -7.63 6.72 -4.54
C LEU A 110 -7.12 7.86 -5.46
N LEU A 111 -5.81 7.96 -5.65
CA LEU A 111 -5.20 8.97 -6.53
C LEU A 111 -5.68 8.80 -7.97
N ASP A 112 -5.73 7.56 -8.45
CA ASP A 112 -6.22 7.23 -9.80
C ASP A 112 -7.71 7.55 -9.95
N GLU A 113 -8.55 7.13 -8.99
CA GLU A 113 -9.99 7.38 -9.01
C GLU A 113 -10.33 8.87 -9.00
N LYS A 114 -9.60 9.66 -8.21
CA LYS A 114 -9.81 11.12 -8.09
C LYS A 114 -9.08 11.93 -9.16
N GLY A 115 -8.31 11.30 -10.05
CA GLY A 115 -7.54 11.99 -11.08
C GLY A 115 -6.52 12.96 -10.50
N VAL A 116 -5.90 12.60 -9.37
CA VAL A 116 -4.91 13.44 -8.69
C VAL A 116 -3.62 13.48 -9.51
N THR A 117 -3.13 14.67 -9.78
CA THR A 117 -1.90 14.89 -10.56
C THR A 117 -0.74 15.40 -9.70
N ARG A 118 -1.02 15.80 -8.46
CA ARG A 118 0.00 16.30 -7.52
C ARG A 118 -0.27 15.77 -6.12
N LEU A 119 0.72 15.15 -5.51
CA LEU A 119 0.71 14.69 -4.12
C LEU A 119 1.68 15.52 -3.28
N GLU A 120 1.21 16.07 -2.19
CA GLU A 120 2.00 16.81 -1.20
C GLU A 120 1.98 16.04 0.13
N LEU A 121 3.16 15.90 0.76
CA LEU A 121 3.32 15.23 2.05
C LEU A 121 3.56 16.28 3.14
N CYS A 122 2.79 16.21 4.25
CA CYS A 122 2.87 17.15 5.37
C CYS A 122 2.81 16.42 6.72
#